data_607eafa80ced48dc5ff5e2dafabc998c
#
_entry.id   607eafa80ced48dc5ff5e2dafabc998c
#
_cell.length_a   1.000
_cell.length_b   1.000
_cell.length_c   1.000
_cell.angle_alpha   90.00
_cell.angle_beta   90.00
_cell.angle_gamma   90.00
#
_symmetry.space_group_name_H-M   'P 1'
#
loop_
_entity.id
_entity.type
_entity.pdbx_description
1 polymer ?
#
loop_
_entity_poly.entity_id
_entity_poly.type
_entity_poly.pdbx_seq_one_letter_code
_entity_poly.pdbx_strand_id
1 'polypeptide(L)'
;MDIYSQFISKSRYARYLPEDKQREDWKDTVNRYMDFMTSHLESSAGYTKEGWAKGYRQLLALLWSGEVPKYDLRKIRPAGARLKTFGGRASGPEPLKQLFEFSIYKFKQNLGKKLSSLDCHDLCCKVAEVVVVGGVRRSAMISLSELEDDKMRSCKSGAWWNGNGHRALANNSAVYEQKPDVGQFLKEWTSLYESKSGERGIFSRDASKRQVAKNGRREINHDWGTNP
;
A
#
# COMPACT_ATOMS: atom_id res chain seq x y z
N MET A 1 4.44 9.41 -17.28
CA MET A 1 5.41 9.10 -16.21
C MET A 1 6.78 9.37 -16.78
N ASP A 2 7.66 10.13 -16.11
CA ASP A 2 9.01 10.35 -16.64
C ASP A 2 9.86 9.07 -16.52
N ILE A 3 10.97 9.04 -17.25
CA ILE A 3 11.88 7.89 -17.31
C ILE A 3 12.38 7.48 -15.93
N TYR A 4 12.65 8.44 -15.05
CA TYR A 4 13.13 8.18 -13.69
C TYR A 4 12.04 7.50 -12.82
N SER A 5 10.81 7.99 -12.88
CA SER A 5 9.67 7.37 -12.16
C SER A 5 9.34 5.97 -12.68
N GLN A 6 9.48 5.74 -14.00
CA GLN A 6 9.35 4.41 -14.57
C GLN A 6 10.48 3.48 -14.08
N PHE A 7 11.71 3.98 -14.04
CA PHE A 7 12.85 3.24 -13.53
C PHE A 7 12.69 2.85 -12.06
N ILE A 8 12.28 3.78 -11.21
CA ILE A 8 12.01 3.52 -9.78
C ILE A 8 10.89 2.52 -9.62
N SER A 9 9.76 2.68 -10.33
CA SER A 9 8.65 1.74 -10.29
C SER A 9 9.10 0.33 -10.70
N LYS A 10 9.79 0.22 -11.85
CA LYS A 10 10.26 -1.08 -12.35
C LYS A 10 11.34 -1.70 -11.47
N SER A 11 12.27 -0.92 -10.94
CA SER A 11 13.38 -1.45 -10.17
C SER A 11 13.01 -1.87 -8.75
N ARG A 12 11.98 -1.25 -8.13
CA ARG A 12 11.72 -1.39 -6.70
C ARG A 12 10.38 -2.02 -6.35
N TYR A 13 9.35 -1.84 -7.17
CA TYR A 13 7.98 -2.27 -6.84
C TYR A 13 7.42 -3.33 -7.80
N ALA A 14 8.00 -3.45 -8.99
CA ALA A 14 7.52 -4.35 -10.00
C ALA A 14 8.04 -5.78 -9.82
N ARG A 15 7.13 -6.77 -9.90
CA ARG A 15 7.48 -8.18 -9.89
C ARG A 15 8.17 -8.56 -11.21
N TYR A 16 9.14 -9.46 -11.16
CA TYR A 16 9.70 -10.04 -12.37
C TYR A 16 8.74 -11.08 -12.95
N LEU A 17 8.41 -10.95 -14.24
CA LEU A 17 7.57 -11.87 -14.99
C LEU A 17 8.49 -12.79 -15.80
N PRO A 18 8.65 -14.08 -15.41
CA PRO A 18 9.58 -15.00 -16.07
C PRO A 18 9.20 -15.29 -17.53
N GLU A 19 7.90 -15.32 -17.82
CA GLU A 19 7.37 -15.60 -19.15
C GLU A 19 7.72 -14.50 -20.15
N ASP A 20 7.65 -13.25 -19.72
CA ASP A 20 7.96 -12.08 -20.55
C ASP A 20 9.40 -11.61 -20.43
N LYS A 21 10.21 -12.25 -19.56
CA LYS A 21 11.61 -11.86 -19.23
C LYS A 21 11.78 -10.39 -18.86
N GLN A 22 10.77 -9.79 -18.27
CA GLN A 22 10.76 -8.39 -17.86
C GLN A 22 10.07 -8.21 -16.51
N ARG A 23 10.22 -7.02 -15.91
CA ARG A 23 9.48 -6.65 -14.72
C ARG A 23 8.13 -6.04 -15.09
N GLU A 24 7.15 -6.24 -14.22
CA GLU A 24 5.86 -5.57 -14.30
C GLU A 24 6.05 -4.08 -14.58
N ASP A 25 5.20 -3.51 -15.39
CA ASP A 25 5.05 -2.06 -15.43
C ASP A 25 4.17 -1.56 -14.27
N TRP A 26 3.98 -0.26 -14.16
CA TRP A 26 3.12 0.33 -13.12
C TRP A 26 1.68 -0.18 -13.23
N LYS A 27 1.20 -0.36 -14.45
CA LYS A 27 -0.16 -0.86 -14.71
C LYS A 27 -0.31 -2.31 -14.24
N ASP A 28 0.67 -3.15 -14.51
CA ASP A 28 0.69 -4.54 -14.07
C ASP A 28 0.75 -4.64 -12.54
N THR A 29 1.60 -3.82 -11.91
CA THR A 29 1.70 -3.74 -10.44
C THR A 29 0.37 -3.32 -9.82
N VAL A 30 -0.30 -2.30 -10.37
CA VAL A 30 -1.62 -1.86 -9.91
C VAL A 30 -2.66 -2.95 -10.16
N ASN A 31 -2.66 -3.59 -11.32
CA ASN A 31 -3.58 -4.68 -11.64
C ASN A 31 -3.42 -5.84 -10.66
N ARG A 32 -2.20 -6.31 -10.43
CA ARG A 32 -1.91 -7.38 -9.48
C ARG A 32 -2.39 -7.06 -8.07
N TYR A 33 -2.15 -5.82 -7.62
CA TYR A 33 -2.63 -5.37 -6.31
C TYR A 33 -4.16 -5.33 -6.26
N MET A 34 -4.80 -4.84 -7.32
CA MET A 34 -6.25 -4.80 -7.42
C MET A 34 -6.86 -6.20 -7.51
N ASP A 35 -6.24 -7.12 -8.23
CA ASP A 35 -6.67 -8.52 -8.32
C ASP A 35 -6.54 -9.23 -6.97
N PHE A 36 -5.44 -9.00 -6.25
CA PHE A 36 -5.27 -9.48 -4.88
C PHE A 36 -6.36 -8.95 -3.96
N MET A 37 -6.59 -7.62 -3.96
CA MET A 37 -7.62 -6.99 -3.15
C MET A 37 -9.02 -7.46 -3.54
N THR A 38 -9.28 -7.64 -4.84
CA THR A 38 -10.56 -8.15 -5.35
C THR A 38 -10.80 -9.57 -4.86
N SER A 39 -9.84 -10.48 -5.03
CA SER A 39 -9.98 -11.86 -4.59
C SER A 39 -10.12 -11.96 -3.07
N HIS A 40 -9.43 -11.10 -2.33
CA HIS A 40 -9.54 -11.03 -0.87
C HIS A 40 -10.91 -10.49 -0.42
N LEU A 41 -11.42 -9.45 -1.07
CA LEU A 41 -12.76 -8.93 -0.82
C LEU A 41 -13.84 -9.94 -1.16
N GLU A 42 -13.68 -10.72 -2.22
CA GLU A 42 -14.58 -11.81 -2.60
C GLU A 42 -14.62 -12.94 -1.58
N SER A 43 -13.45 -13.40 -1.16
CA SER A 43 -13.34 -14.48 -0.18
C SER A 43 -13.87 -14.05 1.19
N SER A 44 -13.75 -12.76 1.53
CA SER A 44 -14.06 -12.25 2.87
C SER A 44 -15.46 -11.68 3.03
N ALA A 45 -16.11 -11.20 1.96
CA ALA A 45 -17.33 -10.41 2.08
C ALA A 45 -18.49 -10.87 1.18
N GLY A 46 -18.31 -11.90 0.34
CA GLY A 46 -19.36 -12.38 -0.58
C GLY A 46 -19.78 -11.31 -1.62
N TYR A 47 -18.90 -10.39 -1.92
CA TYR A 47 -19.09 -9.40 -2.99
C TYR A 47 -18.71 -10.01 -4.33
N THR A 48 -19.48 -9.71 -5.38
CA THR A 48 -19.08 -10.10 -6.74
C THR A 48 -17.83 -9.35 -7.18
N LYS A 49 -16.95 -10.01 -7.93
CA LYS A 49 -15.66 -9.54 -8.47
C LYS A 49 -15.64 -8.14 -9.06
N GLU A 50 -16.77 -7.59 -9.41
CA GLU A 50 -16.88 -6.42 -10.23
C GLU A 50 -17.17 -5.12 -9.47
N GLY A 51 -17.54 -5.19 -8.21
CA GLY A 51 -18.12 -4.03 -7.53
C GLY A 51 -17.11 -2.96 -7.09
N TRP A 52 -16.54 -3.13 -5.91
CA TRP A 52 -15.76 -2.08 -5.24
C TRP A 52 -14.39 -1.85 -5.87
N ALA A 53 -13.68 -2.93 -6.22
CA ALA A 53 -12.36 -2.82 -6.83
C ALA A 53 -12.43 -2.18 -8.23
N LYS A 54 -13.41 -2.57 -9.04
CA LYS A 54 -13.65 -1.98 -10.38
C LYS A 54 -14.03 -0.50 -10.26
N GLY A 55 -14.94 -0.17 -9.34
CA GLY A 55 -15.32 1.22 -9.06
C GLY A 55 -14.15 2.07 -8.59
N TYR A 56 -13.32 1.55 -7.69
CA TYR A 56 -12.14 2.27 -7.23
C TYR A 56 -11.08 2.43 -8.32
N ARG A 57 -10.86 1.40 -9.15
CA ARG A 57 -9.98 1.49 -10.32
C ARG A 57 -10.44 2.57 -11.30
N GLN A 58 -11.73 2.63 -11.59
CA GLN A 58 -12.29 3.66 -12.46
C GLN A 58 -12.12 5.06 -11.87
N LEU A 59 -12.37 5.20 -10.56
CA LEU A 59 -12.16 6.45 -9.85
C LEU A 59 -10.71 6.92 -9.96
N LEU A 60 -9.74 6.04 -9.70
CA LEU A 60 -8.32 6.38 -9.83
C LEU A 60 -7.92 6.74 -11.26
N ALA A 61 -8.47 6.06 -12.27
CA ALA A 61 -8.21 6.37 -13.67
C ALA A 61 -8.72 7.77 -14.06
N LEU A 62 -9.91 8.15 -13.62
CA LEU A 62 -10.46 9.48 -13.84
C LEU A 62 -9.68 10.56 -13.10
N LEU A 63 -9.32 10.31 -11.83
CA LEU A 63 -8.48 11.25 -11.09
C LEU A 63 -7.11 11.44 -11.74
N TRP A 64 -6.54 10.38 -12.32
CA TRP A 64 -5.28 10.44 -13.06
C TRP A 64 -5.38 11.27 -14.34
N SER A 65 -6.53 11.20 -15.04
CA SER A 65 -6.80 12.05 -16.20
C SER A 65 -7.16 13.50 -15.85
N GLY A 66 -7.22 13.85 -14.57
CA GLY A 66 -7.56 15.19 -14.10
C GLY A 66 -9.06 15.43 -13.91
N GLU A 67 -9.87 14.40 -14.05
CA GLU A 67 -11.32 14.47 -13.87
C GLU A 67 -11.70 14.13 -12.43
N VAL A 68 -12.68 14.84 -11.88
CA VAL A 68 -13.27 14.52 -10.59
C VAL A 68 -14.54 13.69 -10.81
N PRO A 69 -14.49 12.38 -10.53
CA PRO A 69 -15.62 11.50 -10.84
C PRO A 69 -16.82 11.77 -9.94
N LYS A 70 -18.00 11.66 -10.52
CA LYS A 70 -19.26 11.51 -9.78
C LYS A 70 -19.50 10.02 -9.55
N TYR A 71 -19.90 9.62 -8.34
CA TYR A 71 -20.18 8.23 -8.00
C TYR A 71 -21.53 8.08 -7.32
N ASP A 72 -22.13 6.90 -7.46
CA ASP A 72 -23.41 6.54 -6.85
C ASP A 72 -23.25 5.24 -6.06
N LEU A 73 -23.46 5.32 -4.76
CA LEU A 73 -23.33 4.19 -3.83
C LEU A 73 -24.67 3.58 -3.39
N ARG A 74 -25.81 4.06 -3.93
CA ARG A 74 -27.16 3.61 -3.51
C ARG A 74 -27.41 2.12 -3.75
N LYS A 75 -26.68 1.52 -4.68
CA LYS A 75 -26.80 0.08 -4.99
C LYS A 75 -25.99 -0.81 -4.04
N ILE A 76 -25.18 -0.21 -3.17
CA ILE A 76 -24.40 -0.98 -2.18
C ILE A 76 -25.33 -1.44 -1.06
N ARG A 77 -25.15 -2.67 -0.62
CA ARG A 77 -25.92 -3.27 0.46
C ARG A 77 -25.83 -2.42 1.73
N PRO A 78 -26.96 -2.15 2.40
CA PRO A 78 -26.96 -1.33 3.61
C PRO A 78 -26.18 -2.00 4.76
N ALA A 79 -25.67 -1.15 5.66
CA ALA A 79 -24.97 -1.63 6.86
C ALA A 79 -25.88 -2.55 7.69
N GLY A 80 -25.28 -3.59 8.25
CA GLY A 80 -26.00 -4.57 9.08
C GLY A 80 -26.75 -5.66 8.30
N ALA A 81 -26.90 -5.56 6.98
CA ALA A 81 -27.51 -6.59 6.17
C ALA A 81 -26.74 -7.92 6.24
N ARG A 82 -27.43 -9.04 6.30
CA ARG A 82 -26.82 -10.37 6.45
C ARG A 82 -26.04 -10.76 5.19
N LEU A 83 -24.83 -11.24 5.37
CA LEU A 83 -24.01 -11.79 4.29
C LEU A 83 -24.40 -13.26 4.04
N LYS A 84 -24.58 -13.63 2.76
CA LYS A 84 -25.05 -14.97 2.39
C LYS A 84 -23.98 -16.06 2.59
N THR A 85 -22.71 -15.72 2.46
CA THR A 85 -21.63 -16.70 2.28
C THR A 85 -20.84 -17.01 3.55
N PHE A 86 -20.64 -16.06 4.46
CA PHE A 86 -19.73 -16.19 5.61
C PHE A 86 -20.34 -15.81 6.97
N GLY A 87 -21.65 -15.70 7.06
CA GLY A 87 -22.32 -15.48 8.35
C GLY A 87 -22.07 -14.13 9.02
N GLY A 88 -21.55 -13.13 8.30
CA GLY A 88 -21.31 -11.79 8.82
C GLY A 88 -22.37 -10.78 8.41
N ARG A 89 -22.15 -9.51 8.79
CA ARG A 89 -22.97 -8.37 8.39
C ARG A 89 -22.23 -7.43 7.45
N ALA A 90 -22.94 -6.82 6.51
CA ALA A 90 -22.39 -5.83 5.58
C ALA A 90 -21.95 -4.57 6.32
N SER A 91 -20.85 -3.96 5.90
CA SER A 91 -20.35 -2.68 6.43
C SER A 91 -21.13 -1.48 5.88
N GLY A 92 -21.92 -1.66 4.81
CA GLY A 92 -22.61 -0.58 4.12
C GLY A 92 -21.72 0.20 3.16
N PRO A 93 -22.23 1.27 2.56
CA PRO A 93 -21.51 2.08 1.58
C PRO A 93 -20.46 3.01 2.18
N GLU A 94 -20.53 3.30 3.48
CA GLU A 94 -19.73 4.35 4.13
C GLU A 94 -18.21 4.13 4.01
N PRO A 95 -17.66 2.91 4.23
CA PRO A 95 -16.21 2.71 4.08
C PRO A 95 -15.71 3.00 2.66
N LEU A 96 -16.48 2.61 1.64
CA LEU A 96 -16.12 2.90 0.24
C LEU A 96 -16.23 4.38 -0.07
N LYS A 97 -17.26 5.06 0.44
CA LYS A 97 -17.41 6.50 0.32
C LYS A 97 -16.20 7.25 0.89
N GLN A 98 -15.79 6.89 2.09
CA GLN A 98 -14.61 7.48 2.73
C GLN A 98 -13.33 7.25 1.95
N LEU A 99 -13.15 6.06 1.34
CA LEU A 99 -12.03 5.79 0.44
C LEU A 99 -12.06 6.69 -0.79
N PHE A 100 -13.23 6.85 -1.41
CA PHE A 100 -13.39 7.69 -2.60
C PHE A 100 -13.11 9.17 -2.28
N GLU A 101 -13.70 9.69 -1.22
CA GLU A 101 -13.49 11.07 -0.78
C GLU A 101 -12.04 11.36 -0.41
N PHE A 102 -11.39 10.44 0.30
CA PHE A 102 -9.98 10.53 0.64
C PHE A 102 -9.09 10.55 -0.61
N SER A 103 -9.37 9.67 -1.58
CA SER A 103 -8.60 9.62 -2.82
C SER A 103 -8.78 10.89 -3.65
N ILE A 104 -10.00 11.38 -3.78
CA ILE A 104 -10.29 12.65 -4.47
C ILE A 104 -9.57 13.81 -3.79
N TYR A 105 -9.58 13.86 -2.47
CA TYR A 105 -8.88 14.88 -1.70
C TYR A 105 -7.36 14.84 -1.95
N LYS A 106 -6.74 13.66 -1.87
CA LYS A 106 -5.31 13.50 -2.12
C LYS A 106 -4.90 13.90 -3.54
N PHE A 107 -5.66 13.51 -4.54
CA PHE A 107 -5.38 13.92 -5.92
C PHE A 107 -5.57 15.42 -6.14
N LYS A 108 -6.59 16.02 -5.56
CA LYS A 108 -6.79 17.49 -5.63
C LYS A 108 -5.64 18.28 -5.01
N GLN A 109 -5.10 17.81 -3.87
CA GLN A 109 -3.95 18.45 -3.25
C GLN A 109 -2.67 18.36 -4.09
N ASN A 110 -2.58 17.36 -4.95
CA ASN A 110 -1.43 17.11 -5.81
C ASN A 110 -1.68 17.46 -7.29
N LEU A 111 -2.66 18.30 -7.59
CA LEU A 111 -2.95 18.74 -8.95
C LEU A 111 -1.69 19.33 -9.62
N GLY A 112 -1.34 18.80 -10.80
CA GLY A 112 -0.14 19.19 -11.54
C GLY A 112 1.18 18.71 -10.93
N LYS A 113 1.14 17.89 -9.87
CA LYS A 113 2.32 17.34 -9.21
C LYS A 113 2.21 15.81 -9.14
N LYS A 114 3.35 15.15 -8.97
CA LYS A 114 3.38 13.71 -8.68
C LYS A 114 2.94 13.46 -7.23
N LEU A 115 2.21 12.38 -7.02
CA LEU A 115 1.96 11.86 -5.68
C LEU A 115 3.31 11.50 -5.03
N SER A 116 3.48 11.90 -3.79
CA SER A 116 4.66 11.50 -3.01
C SER A 116 4.55 10.03 -2.57
N SER A 117 5.67 9.45 -2.13
CA SER A 117 5.71 8.13 -1.50
C SER A 117 4.69 8.02 -0.35
N LEU A 118 4.61 9.05 0.47
CA LEU A 118 3.66 9.12 1.58
C LEU A 118 2.21 9.19 1.11
N ASP A 119 1.90 9.93 0.02
CA ASP A 119 0.53 9.95 -0.51
C ASP A 119 0.12 8.58 -1.04
N CYS A 120 1.02 7.89 -1.72
CA CYS A 120 0.79 6.53 -2.19
C CYS A 120 0.61 5.56 -1.00
N HIS A 121 1.44 5.67 0.03
CA HIS A 121 1.32 4.90 1.27
C HIS A 121 -0.04 5.13 1.94
N ASP A 122 -0.46 6.39 2.09
CA ASP A 122 -1.74 6.75 2.71
C ASP A 122 -2.93 6.19 1.91
N LEU A 123 -2.88 6.23 0.58
CA LEU A 123 -3.90 5.63 -0.29
C LEU A 123 -3.98 4.11 -0.09
N CYS A 124 -2.84 3.43 -0.04
CA CYS A 124 -2.78 1.99 0.21
C CYS A 124 -3.32 1.64 1.61
N CYS A 125 -2.96 2.39 2.64
CA CYS A 125 -3.51 2.23 3.98
C CYS A 125 -5.03 2.43 4.00
N LYS A 126 -5.54 3.43 3.27
CA LYS A 126 -6.97 3.71 3.21
C LYS A 126 -7.74 2.60 2.48
N VAL A 127 -7.17 2.00 1.45
CA VAL A 127 -7.73 0.79 0.81
C VAL A 127 -7.79 -0.37 1.82
N ALA A 128 -6.71 -0.59 2.60
CA ALA A 128 -6.68 -1.64 3.60
C ALA A 128 -7.73 -1.43 4.71
N GLU A 129 -8.02 -0.19 5.07
CA GLU A 129 -9.05 0.16 6.07
C GLU A 129 -10.45 -0.30 5.65
N VAL A 130 -10.78 -0.22 4.34
CA VAL A 130 -12.06 -0.68 3.80
C VAL A 130 -12.29 -2.18 4.03
N VAL A 131 -11.22 -2.95 4.09
CA VAL A 131 -11.25 -4.42 4.26
C VAL A 131 -11.47 -4.85 5.72
N VAL A 132 -11.46 -3.90 6.66
CA VAL A 132 -11.73 -4.18 8.09
C VAL A 132 -13.22 -4.45 8.26
N VAL A 133 -13.60 -5.72 8.36
CA VAL A 133 -14.99 -6.16 8.57
C VAL A 133 -15.15 -6.72 9.98
N GLY A 134 -16.16 -6.22 10.71
CA GLY A 134 -16.51 -6.75 12.02
C GLY A 134 -15.46 -6.56 13.12
N GLY A 135 -14.63 -5.51 13.01
CA GLY A 135 -13.58 -5.22 14.01
C GLY A 135 -12.34 -6.12 13.90
N VAL A 136 -12.31 -7.05 12.98
CA VAL A 136 -11.15 -7.93 12.75
C VAL A 136 -10.29 -7.35 11.62
N ARG A 137 -9.03 -7.06 11.92
CA ARG A 137 -8.03 -6.68 10.91
C ARG A 137 -7.75 -7.88 10.00
N ARG A 138 -8.17 -7.78 8.73
CA ARG A 138 -7.99 -8.83 7.73
C ARG A 138 -6.93 -8.52 6.68
N SER A 139 -6.36 -7.33 6.71
CA SER A 139 -5.27 -6.92 5.84
C SER A 139 -4.10 -6.40 6.67
N ALA A 140 -2.90 -6.69 6.22
CA ALA A 140 -1.68 -6.15 6.74
C ALA A 140 -0.83 -5.68 5.57
N MET A 141 -0.06 -4.61 5.77
CA MET A 141 0.85 -4.06 4.79
C MET A 141 2.20 -3.81 5.45
N ILE A 142 3.27 -4.13 4.74
CA ILE A 142 4.60 -3.65 5.08
C ILE A 142 5.00 -2.66 4.00
N SER A 143 5.34 -1.45 4.43
CA SER A 143 5.89 -0.41 3.56
C SER A 143 7.39 -0.38 3.72
N LEU A 144 8.09 -0.67 2.63
CA LEU A 144 9.54 -0.61 2.53
C LEU A 144 9.93 0.67 1.80
N SER A 145 10.68 1.55 2.45
CA SER A 145 11.07 2.85 1.92
C SER A 145 12.59 3.05 1.98
N GLU A 146 13.08 3.93 1.13
CA GLU A 146 14.49 4.27 1.06
C GLU A 146 14.94 5.04 2.30
N LEU A 147 16.23 4.99 2.58
CA LEU A 147 16.82 5.70 3.71
C LEU A 147 16.66 7.21 3.59
N GLU A 148 16.67 7.74 2.36
CA GLU A 148 16.56 9.16 2.04
C GLU A 148 15.11 9.67 2.07
N ASP A 149 14.12 8.78 2.22
CA ASP A 149 12.71 9.20 2.28
C ASP A 149 12.34 9.73 3.66
N ASP A 150 12.60 11.01 3.87
CA ASP A 150 12.30 11.71 5.12
C ASP A 150 10.80 11.75 5.45
N LYS A 151 9.93 11.78 4.43
CA LYS A 151 8.48 11.73 4.64
C LYS A 151 8.04 10.40 5.23
N MET A 152 8.55 9.31 4.68
CA MET A 152 8.27 7.98 5.22
C MET A 152 8.95 7.74 6.57
N ARG A 153 10.13 8.34 6.82
CA ARG A 153 10.81 8.26 8.11
C ARG A 153 9.97 8.85 9.24
N SER A 154 9.33 9.99 9.00
CA SER A 154 8.60 10.74 10.01
C SER A 154 7.08 10.53 10.01
N CYS A 155 6.54 9.73 9.10
CA CYS A 155 5.09 9.63 8.87
C CYS A 155 4.29 9.11 10.08
N LYS A 156 4.94 8.44 11.01
CA LYS A 156 4.37 7.98 12.29
C LYS A 156 5.11 8.54 13.50
N SER A 157 5.58 9.78 13.43
CA SER A 157 6.17 10.49 14.56
C SER A 157 5.11 11.32 15.30
N GLY A 158 5.28 11.48 16.60
CA GLY A 158 4.35 12.24 17.44
C GLY A 158 2.94 11.63 17.49
N ALA A 159 1.92 12.48 17.60
CA ALA A 159 0.52 12.07 17.64
C ALA A 159 -0.06 11.83 16.23
N TRP A 160 0.63 11.06 15.40
CA TRP A 160 0.29 10.79 14.01
C TRP A 160 -1.13 10.21 13.82
N TRP A 161 -1.67 9.51 14.81
CA TRP A 161 -3.01 8.93 14.76
C TRP A 161 -4.12 10.00 14.68
N ASN A 162 -3.83 11.24 15.09
CA ASN A 162 -4.74 12.36 14.92
C ASN A 162 -4.82 12.74 13.44
N GLY A 163 -5.89 12.33 12.77
CA GLY A 163 -6.10 12.58 11.34
C GLY A 163 -5.46 11.57 10.38
N ASN A 164 -4.50 10.75 10.83
CA ASN A 164 -3.82 9.76 9.99
C ASN A 164 -3.94 8.33 10.53
N GLY A 165 -5.02 8.01 11.24
CA GLY A 165 -5.25 6.71 11.87
C GLY A 165 -5.15 5.52 10.92
N HIS A 166 -5.44 5.72 9.61
CA HIS A 166 -5.27 4.70 8.56
C HIS A 166 -3.84 4.15 8.47
N ARG A 167 -2.81 4.93 8.86
CA ARG A 167 -1.41 4.47 8.87
C ARG A 167 -1.14 3.34 9.85
N ALA A 168 -2.02 3.09 10.82
CA ALA A 168 -1.94 1.94 11.71
C ALA A 168 -2.04 0.59 10.97
N LEU A 169 -2.51 0.59 9.73
CA LEU A 169 -2.65 -0.62 8.90
C LEU A 169 -1.36 -1.05 8.21
N ALA A 170 -0.31 -0.24 8.27
CA ALA A 170 1.00 -0.56 7.72
C ALA A 170 2.08 -0.62 8.80
N ASN A 171 3.00 -1.55 8.67
CA ASN A 171 4.30 -1.50 9.33
C ASN A 171 5.31 -0.88 8.36
N ASN A 172 6.07 0.10 8.80
CA ASN A 172 7.04 0.80 7.96
C ASN A 172 8.46 0.39 8.30
N SER A 173 9.27 0.13 7.29
CA SER A 173 10.69 -0.20 7.46
C SER A 173 11.55 0.53 6.44
N ALA A 174 12.73 0.94 6.88
CA ALA A 174 13.79 1.42 6.01
C ALA A 174 14.51 0.24 5.36
N VAL A 175 14.78 0.32 4.07
CA VAL A 175 15.48 -0.72 3.33
C VAL A 175 16.96 -0.42 3.26
N TYR A 176 17.76 -1.37 3.72
CA TYR A 176 19.20 -1.34 3.62
C TYR A 176 19.62 -2.28 2.47
N GLU A 177 19.97 -1.70 1.32
CA GLU A 177 20.46 -2.45 0.15
C GLU A 177 21.87 -2.97 0.36
N GLN A 178 22.64 -2.32 1.23
CA GLN A 178 23.97 -2.68 1.67
C GLN A 178 24.16 -2.26 3.13
N LYS A 179 25.29 -2.62 3.71
CA LYS A 179 25.65 -2.13 5.06
C LYS A 179 25.73 -0.59 5.02
N PRO A 180 24.94 0.13 5.82
CA PRO A 180 24.98 1.59 5.84
C PRO A 180 26.27 2.08 6.48
N ASP A 181 26.67 3.31 6.17
CA ASP A 181 27.66 4.01 6.98
C ASP A 181 27.10 4.33 8.38
N VAL A 182 28.00 4.64 9.31
CA VAL A 182 27.65 4.90 10.71
C VAL A 182 26.72 6.11 10.85
N GLY A 183 26.92 7.18 10.07
CA GLY A 183 26.13 8.40 10.15
C GLY A 183 24.69 8.12 9.69
N GLN A 184 24.52 7.42 8.58
CA GLN A 184 23.23 7.03 8.06
C GLN A 184 22.47 6.10 9.02
N PHE A 185 23.16 5.14 9.61
CA PHE A 185 22.57 4.25 10.63
C PHE A 185 22.14 5.03 11.87
N LEU A 186 22.99 5.92 12.40
CA LEU A 186 22.67 6.73 13.56
C LEU A 186 21.48 7.67 13.30
N LYS A 187 21.37 8.25 12.11
CA LYS A 187 20.23 9.08 11.71
C LYS A 187 18.92 8.29 11.79
N GLU A 188 18.89 7.07 11.26
CA GLU A 188 17.69 6.20 11.35
C GLU A 188 17.40 5.77 12.78
N TRP A 189 18.42 5.40 13.53
CA TRP A 189 18.29 5.00 14.93
C TRP A 189 17.75 6.13 15.82
N THR A 190 18.27 7.34 15.66
CA THR A 190 17.81 8.51 16.39
C THR A 190 16.35 8.82 16.06
N SER A 191 15.98 8.79 14.77
CA SER A 191 14.60 8.98 14.34
C SER A 191 13.65 7.94 14.93
N LEU A 192 14.06 6.67 14.95
CA LEU A 192 13.29 5.59 15.56
C LEU A 192 13.08 5.82 17.06
N TYR A 193 14.14 6.22 17.78
CA TYR A 193 14.09 6.51 19.19
C TYR A 193 13.18 7.73 19.51
N GLU A 194 13.32 8.81 18.74
CA GLU A 194 12.55 10.04 18.92
C GLU A 194 11.07 9.89 18.56
N SER A 195 10.75 9.05 17.56
CA SER A 195 9.37 8.82 17.14
C SER A 195 8.51 8.19 18.24
N LYS A 196 9.14 7.42 19.12
CA LYS A 196 8.49 6.63 20.21
C LYS A 196 7.36 5.70 19.72
N SER A 197 7.28 5.48 18.41
CA SER A 197 6.28 4.61 17.78
C SER A 197 6.83 3.22 17.45
N GLY A 198 8.16 3.01 17.60
CA GLY A 198 8.83 1.77 17.17
C GLY A 198 8.97 1.65 15.66
N GLU A 199 8.69 2.71 14.90
CA GLU A 199 8.78 2.78 13.44
C GLU A 199 9.57 4.02 12.98
N ARG A 200 10.25 3.95 11.85
CA ARG A 200 10.27 2.83 10.91
C ARG A 200 11.33 1.81 11.32
N GLY A 201 11.01 0.52 11.12
CA GLY A 201 11.90 -0.58 11.40
C GLY A 201 13.06 -0.69 10.38
N ILE A 202 13.90 -1.70 10.57
CA ILE A 202 15.06 -1.97 9.70
C ILE A 202 14.80 -3.25 8.91
N PHE A 203 14.92 -3.16 7.59
CA PHE A 203 14.91 -4.31 6.69
C PHE A 203 16.20 -4.36 5.87
N SER A 204 17.05 -5.35 6.11
CA SER A 204 18.28 -5.55 5.34
C SER A 204 18.01 -6.48 4.15
N ARG A 205 17.89 -5.90 2.96
CA ARG A 205 17.75 -6.67 1.72
C ARG A 205 19.04 -7.41 1.37
N ASP A 206 20.19 -6.82 1.68
CA ASP A 206 21.49 -7.47 1.53
C ASP A 206 21.60 -8.74 2.39
N ALA A 207 21.21 -8.68 3.66
CA ALA A 207 21.19 -9.85 4.52
C ALA A 207 20.22 -10.94 4.00
N SER A 208 19.08 -10.54 3.49
CA SER A 208 18.11 -11.45 2.86
C SER A 208 18.71 -12.13 1.64
N LYS A 209 19.41 -11.39 0.76
CA LYS A 209 20.09 -11.94 -0.42
C LYS A 209 21.20 -12.93 -0.01
N ARG A 210 22.00 -12.60 0.98
CA ARG A 210 23.05 -13.52 1.50
C ARG A 210 22.45 -14.81 2.08
N GLN A 211 21.36 -14.70 2.81
CA GLN A 211 20.67 -15.87 3.37
C GLN A 211 20.05 -16.76 2.30
N VAL A 212 19.49 -16.16 1.26
CA VAL A 212 18.97 -16.89 0.10
C VAL A 212 20.09 -17.64 -0.63
N ALA A 213 21.23 -16.98 -0.86
CA ALA A 213 22.40 -17.61 -1.47
C ALA A 213 22.89 -18.82 -0.66
N LYS A 214 22.97 -18.67 0.67
CA LYS A 214 23.38 -19.75 1.57
C LYS A 214 22.45 -20.95 1.55
N ASN A 215 21.14 -20.71 1.45
CA ASN A 215 20.13 -21.77 1.51
C ASN A 215 19.87 -22.46 0.17
N GLY A 216 20.24 -21.84 -0.96
CA GLY A 216 20.08 -22.40 -2.30
C GLY A 216 18.62 -22.65 -2.74
N ARG A 217 17.65 -22.16 -1.99
CA ARG A 217 16.22 -22.44 -2.23
C ARG A 217 15.54 -21.52 -3.23
N ARG A 218 16.11 -20.35 -3.47
CA ARG A 218 15.47 -19.27 -4.26
C ARG A 218 16.54 -18.50 -5.03
N GLU A 219 16.12 -17.80 -6.06
CA GLU A 219 17.04 -16.96 -6.86
C GLU A 219 17.53 -15.75 -6.05
N ILE A 220 18.83 -15.46 -6.18
CA ILE A 220 19.53 -14.40 -5.44
C ILE A 220 19.11 -13.00 -5.96
N ASN A 221 18.75 -12.89 -7.22
CA ASN A 221 18.56 -11.62 -7.94
C ASN A 221 17.17 -10.99 -7.77
N HIS A 222 16.35 -11.45 -6.84
CA HIS A 222 15.09 -10.82 -6.53
C HIS A 222 15.22 -9.65 -5.55
N ASP A 223 14.34 -8.66 -5.70
CA ASP A 223 14.14 -7.63 -4.69
C ASP A 223 13.29 -8.20 -3.55
N TRP A 224 13.96 -8.85 -2.64
CA TRP A 224 13.33 -9.47 -1.48
C TRP A 224 12.62 -8.43 -0.61
N GLY A 225 11.41 -8.76 -0.21
CA GLY A 225 10.60 -8.06 0.77
C GLY A 225 10.25 -8.96 1.94
N THR A 226 9.51 -8.41 2.88
CA THR A 226 8.97 -9.15 4.03
C THR A 226 7.53 -9.56 3.77
N ASN A 227 7.07 -10.57 4.49
CA ASN A 227 5.66 -10.95 4.54
C ASN A 227 5.02 -10.27 5.76
N PRO A 228 3.87 -9.55 5.59
CA PRO A 228 3.15 -8.94 6.69
C PRO A 228 2.62 -9.95 7.70
#